data_510a40fe195b04501aac88f45a6eea7c
#
_entry.id   510a40fe195b04501aac88f45a6eea7c
#
_cell.length_a   1.000
_cell.length_b   1.000
_cell.length_c   1.000
_cell.angle_alpha   90.00
_cell.angle_beta   90.00
_cell.angle_gamma   90.00
#
_symmetry.space_group_name_H-M   'P 1'
#
loop_
_entity.id
_entity.type
_entity.pdbx_description
1 polymer ?
#
loop_
_entity_poly.entity_id
_entity_poly.type
_entity_poly.pdbx_seq_one_letter_code
_entity_poly.pdbx_strand_id
1 'polypeptide(L)'
;AKYNTMREEEHSFALIRSFLGFMTGLGLVFALILYVFAPWLADLSGVGKDLIPIMQSLAWGVLIFPSMSVIRGFFQGMNNLKPYAMSQIAEQVIRVIWMLLATFIIMKLGSGDYLAAVTQSTFAAFVGMVASFAVLLYFLYKEGMLQKVFETRDKIDSKRLLVDTIKEAIPFILTGSAIQLFQILDQNTFINSMKWFSNYSNEDLIVMFSYFSANPNKITMILISVGVSIGSVGLPLLTENYVKGDLKAASRLVQDSITMLFLFLLPATVGVVMVGEPLYTVFYGKPDSLAMGLFVFAVLQSTILGLYMVLSPMLQAMFRNRKAVLYFIYGSIAKLVLQIPTIALFHSYGPLISTTIGLVIPNVLMYRDICQVTGVKRKVILKRTILISL
;
A
#
# COMPACT_ATOMS: atom_id res chain seq x y z
N ALA A 1 11.65 8.65 14.06
CA ALA A 1 10.89 8.59 15.31
C ALA A 1 11.76 8.17 16.50
N LYS A 2 12.37 6.96 16.52
CA LYS A 2 13.16 6.44 17.65
C LYS A 2 14.26 7.42 18.11
N TYR A 3 15.13 7.85 17.23
CA TYR A 3 16.24 8.78 17.56
C TYR A 3 15.77 10.20 17.90
N ASN A 4 14.68 10.67 17.31
CA ASN A 4 14.07 11.96 17.68
C ASN A 4 13.51 11.94 19.11
N THR A 5 12.87 10.83 19.50
CA THR A 5 12.37 10.67 20.87
C THR A 5 13.51 10.60 21.90
N MET A 6 14.68 10.08 21.51
CA MET A 6 15.89 10.03 22.33
C MET A 6 16.71 11.33 22.31
N ARG A 7 16.30 12.37 21.56
CA ARG A 7 17.02 13.63 21.32
C ARG A 7 18.40 13.47 20.66
N GLU A 8 18.59 12.41 19.89
CA GLU A 8 19.83 12.12 19.15
C GLU A 8 19.70 12.62 17.70
N GLU A 9 19.60 13.94 17.51
CA GLU A 9 19.37 14.55 16.20
C GLU A 9 20.49 14.24 15.20
N GLU A 10 21.76 14.24 15.65
CA GLU A 10 22.91 13.94 14.80
C GLU A 10 22.83 12.53 14.21
N HIS A 11 22.39 11.53 14.98
CA HIS A 11 22.17 10.17 14.51
C HIS A 11 21.07 10.11 13.44
N SER A 12 20.03 10.93 13.57
CA SER A 12 18.96 11.01 12.57
C SER A 12 19.46 11.56 11.24
N PHE A 13 20.29 12.61 11.24
CA PHE A 13 20.84 13.20 10.02
C PHE A 13 21.88 12.31 9.34
N ALA A 14 22.78 11.67 10.11
CA ALA A 14 23.73 10.70 9.58
C ALA A 14 23.02 9.50 8.93
N LEU A 15 21.96 9.00 9.58
CA LEU A 15 21.15 7.92 9.07
C LEU A 15 20.52 8.29 7.72
N ILE A 16 19.88 9.46 7.61
CA ILE A 16 19.25 9.92 6.38
C ILE A 16 20.24 10.03 5.24
N ARG A 17 21.42 10.63 5.48
CA ARG A 17 22.45 10.75 4.46
C ARG A 17 22.85 9.37 3.92
N SER A 18 23.10 8.41 4.82
CA SER A 18 23.46 7.05 4.44
C SER A 18 22.33 6.34 3.69
N PHE A 19 21.08 6.53 4.14
CA PHE A 19 19.90 5.98 3.45
C PHE A 19 19.66 6.62 2.08
N LEU A 20 19.81 7.93 1.95
CA LEU A 20 19.67 8.61 0.65
C LEU A 20 20.69 8.06 -0.35
N GLY A 21 21.97 7.95 0.04
CA GLY A 21 22.99 7.37 -0.82
C GLY A 21 22.70 5.94 -1.22
N PHE A 22 22.34 5.09 -0.25
CA PHE A 22 22.00 3.69 -0.48
C PHE A 22 20.75 3.54 -1.38
N MET A 23 19.68 4.26 -1.08
CA MET A 23 18.41 4.18 -1.82
C MET A 23 18.51 4.80 -3.22
N THR A 24 19.35 5.84 -3.41
CA THR A 24 19.64 6.36 -4.75
C THR A 24 20.38 5.32 -5.59
N GLY A 25 21.39 4.67 -5.01
CA GLY A 25 22.09 3.56 -5.67
C GLY A 25 21.18 2.39 -6.00
N LEU A 26 20.32 2.01 -5.05
CA LEU A 26 19.32 0.95 -5.25
C LEU A 26 18.31 1.32 -6.35
N GLY A 27 17.81 2.55 -6.36
CA GLY A 27 16.93 3.07 -7.40
C GLY A 27 17.55 3.01 -8.78
N LEU A 28 18.83 3.39 -8.90
CA LEU A 28 19.58 3.32 -10.14
C LEU A 28 19.74 1.88 -10.63
N VAL A 29 20.09 0.95 -9.74
CA VAL A 29 20.23 -0.47 -10.09
C VAL A 29 18.92 -1.06 -10.57
N PHE A 30 17.82 -0.83 -9.81
CA PHE A 30 16.51 -1.38 -10.20
C PHE A 30 15.96 -0.71 -11.46
N ALA A 31 16.17 0.60 -11.65
CA ALA A 31 15.78 1.30 -12.88
C ALA A 31 16.52 0.74 -14.09
N LEU A 32 17.84 0.50 -13.95
CA LEU A 32 18.66 -0.09 -15.00
C LEU A 32 18.21 -1.53 -15.33
N ILE A 33 17.97 -2.36 -14.30
CA ILE A 33 17.44 -3.72 -14.47
C ILE A 33 16.10 -3.67 -15.21
N LEU A 34 15.15 -2.87 -14.76
CA LEU A 34 13.85 -2.76 -15.39
C LEU A 34 13.94 -2.25 -16.84
N TYR A 35 14.82 -1.29 -17.12
CA TYR A 35 15.01 -0.74 -18.46
C TYR A 35 15.64 -1.75 -19.43
N VAL A 36 16.71 -2.44 -19.01
CA VAL A 36 17.47 -3.40 -19.83
C VAL A 36 16.68 -4.70 -20.03
N PHE A 37 16.02 -5.20 -18.98
CA PHE A 37 15.25 -6.43 -19.04
C PHE A 37 13.79 -6.23 -19.47
N ALA A 38 13.38 -5.00 -19.82
CA ALA A 38 12.03 -4.72 -20.32
C ALA A 38 11.59 -5.65 -21.47
N PRO A 39 12.42 -5.98 -22.50
CA PRO A 39 12.03 -6.92 -23.55
C PRO A 39 11.71 -8.32 -23.01
N TRP A 40 12.58 -8.84 -22.14
CA TRP A 40 12.38 -10.17 -21.52
C TRP A 40 11.14 -10.21 -20.63
N LEU A 41 10.91 -9.17 -19.85
CA LEU A 41 9.71 -9.05 -19.01
C LEU A 41 8.43 -8.91 -19.85
N ALA A 42 8.50 -8.22 -20.96
CA ALA A 42 7.38 -8.11 -21.91
C ALA A 42 7.03 -9.47 -22.52
N ASP A 43 8.01 -10.25 -22.91
CA ASP A 43 7.80 -11.61 -23.42
C ASP A 43 7.21 -12.55 -22.35
N LEU A 44 7.73 -12.46 -21.11
CA LEU A 44 7.25 -13.26 -19.97
C LEU A 44 5.80 -12.93 -19.61
N SER A 45 5.37 -11.67 -19.78
CA SER A 45 4.00 -11.24 -19.50
C SER A 45 2.96 -11.73 -20.50
N GLY A 46 3.40 -12.22 -21.68
CA GLY A 46 2.53 -12.63 -22.78
C GLY A 46 1.83 -11.50 -23.52
N VAL A 47 2.08 -10.23 -23.18
CA VAL A 47 1.51 -9.05 -23.84
C VAL A 47 2.26 -8.68 -25.13
N GLY A 48 3.54 -9.07 -25.22
CA GLY A 48 4.36 -8.82 -26.39
C GLY A 48 5.12 -7.48 -26.38
N LYS A 49 5.66 -7.12 -27.56
CA LYS A 49 6.62 -6.01 -27.71
C LYS A 49 6.04 -4.63 -27.34
N ASP A 50 4.74 -4.45 -27.40
CA ASP A 50 4.07 -3.18 -27.08
C ASP A 50 4.23 -2.77 -25.61
N LEU A 51 4.52 -3.74 -24.73
CA LEU A 51 4.77 -3.47 -23.31
C LEU A 51 6.17 -2.88 -23.05
N ILE A 52 7.12 -3.01 -23.95
CA ILE A 52 8.52 -2.58 -23.77
C ILE A 52 8.62 -1.08 -23.47
N PRO A 53 8.07 -0.15 -24.31
CA PRO A 53 8.18 1.29 -24.04
C PRO A 53 7.46 1.69 -22.76
N ILE A 54 6.39 1.01 -22.41
CA ILE A 54 5.65 1.24 -21.16
C ILE A 54 6.52 0.89 -19.94
N MET A 55 7.16 -0.30 -19.95
CA MET A 55 8.07 -0.71 -18.87
C MET A 55 9.30 0.19 -18.76
N GLN A 56 9.86 0.61 -19.89
CA GLN A 56 10.98 1.55 -19.92
C GLN A 56 10.60 2.92 -19.34
N SER A 57 9.37 3.37 -19.59
CA SER A 57 8.86 4.62 -19.00
C SER A 57 8.71 4.52 -17.46
N LEU A 58 8.32 3.35 -16.94
CA LEU A 58 8.27 3.10 -15.49
C LEU A 58 9.65 3.13 -14.83
N ALA A 59 10.71 2.73 -15.54
CA ALA A 59 12.07 2.69 -14.99
C ALA A 59 12.52 4.07 -14.49
N TRP A 60 12.12 5.16 -15.15
CA TRP A 60 12.40 6.52 -14.70
C TRP A 60 11.76 6.84 -13.34
N GLY A 61 10.54 6.36 -13.10
CA GLY A 61 9.88 6.47 -11.80
C GLY A 61 10.62 5.70 -10.71
N VAL A 62 11.06 4.48 -11.02
CA VAL A 62 11.82 3.62 -10.09
C VAL A 62 13.14 4.28 -9.68
N LEU A 63 13.77 5.09 -10.54
CA LEU A 63 15.00 5.80 -10.23
C LEU A 63 14.84 6.79 -9.07
N ILE A 64 13.77 7.58 -9.05
CA ILE A 64 13.57 8.66 -8.07
C ILE A 64 12.82 8.17 -6.82
N PHE A 65 11.92 7.22 -6.96
CA PHE A 65 11.01 6.79 -5.89
C PHE A 65 11.70 6.42 -4.57
N PRO A 66 12.81 5.64 -4.54
CA PRO A 66 13.43 5.25 -3.27
C PRO A 66 13.98 6.45 -2.49
N SER A 67 14.66 7.38 -3.18
CA SER A 67 15.23 8.59 -2.56
C SER A 67 14.13 9.53 -2.03
N MET A 68 13.08 9.72 -2.80
CA MET A 68 11.91 10.49 -2.39
C MET A 68 11.24 9.88 -1.16
N SER A 69 11.10 8.55 -1.11
CA SER A 69 10.49 7.83 0.01
C SER A 69 11.28 7.99 1.30
N VAL A 70 12.62 8.05 1.24
CA VAL A 70 13.46 8.32 2.42
C VAL A 70 13.15 9.68 3.01
N ILE A 71 13.06 10.73 2.19
CA ILE A 71 12.77 12.08 2.66
C ILE A 71 11.36 12.18 3.24
N ARG A 72 10.38 11.53 2.60
CA ARG A 72 9.02 11.43 3.14
C ARG A 72 8.99 10.76 4.50
N GLY A 73 9.67 9.61 4.61
CA GLY A 73 9.78 8.87 5.88
C GLY A 73 10.49 9.65 6.98
N PHE A 74 11.46 10.50 6.62
CA PHE A 74 12.10 11.39 7.56
C PHE A 74 11.13 12.40 8.17
N PHE A 75 10.41 13.14 7.35
CA PHE A 75 9.42 14.10 7.83
C PHE A 75 8.31 13.42 8.66
N GLN A 76 7.85 12.24 8.25
CA GLN A 76 6.90 11.45 9.05
C GLN A 76 7.50 11.04 10.41
N GLY A 77 8.75 10.60 10.43
CA GLY A 77 9.47 10.24 11.66
C GLY A 77 9.69 11.41 12.62
N MET A 78 9.67 12.64 12.11
CA MET A 78 9.71 13.88 12.89
C MET A 78 8.33 14.39 13.36
N ASN A 79 7.26 13.65 13.08
CA ASN A 79 5.87 14.10 13.28
C ASN A 79 5.49 15.35 12.47
N ASN A 80 6.29 15.73 11.46
CA ASN A 80 5.97 16.81 10.54
C ASN A 80 5.34 16.25 9.27
N LEU A 81 4.02 16.10 9.28
CA LEU A 81 3.28 15.51 8.17
C LEU A 81 3.02 16.48 7.01
N LYS A 82 3.26 17.79 7.19
CA LYS A 82 2.96 18.80 6.18
C LYS A 82 3.78 18.64 4.89
N PRO A 83 5.13 18.48 4.94
CA PRO A 83 5.92 18.24 3.73
C PRO A 83 5.52 16.94 3.01
N TYR A 84 5.23 15.89 3.77
CA TYR A 84 4.73 14.62 3.24
C TYR A 84 3.42 14.82 2.47
N ALA A 85 2.41 15.43 3.07
CA ALA A 85 1.12 15.65 2.44
C ALA A 85 1.21 16.56 1.20
N MET A 86 1.95 17.68 1.30
CA MET A 86 2.15 18.60 0.18
C MET A 86 2.87 17.94 -1.00
N SER A 87 3.88 17.11 -0.72
CA SER A 87 4.60 16.37 -1.76
C SER A 87 3.70 15.37 -2.48
N GLN A 88 2.80 14.69 -1.74
CA GLN A 88 1.84 13.76 -2.35
C GLN A 88 0.79 14.47 -3.20
N ILE A 89 0.27 15.60 -2.72
CA ILE A 89 -0.68 16.41 -3.50
C ILE A 89 -0.02 16.89 -4.80
N ALA A 90 1.19 17.46 -4.72
CA ALA A 90 1.94 17.91 -5.88
C ALA A 90 2.17 16.79 -6.88
N GLU A 91 2.59 15.60 -6.39
CA GLU A 91 2.76 14.41 -7.23
C GLU A 91 1.49 14.05 -7.99
N GLN A 92 0.35 13.95 -7.27
CA GLN A 92 -0.91 13.55 -7.90
C GLN A 92 -1.42 14.60 -8.89
N VAL A 93 -1.39 15.87 -8.52
CA VAL A 93 -1.87 16.96 -9.39
C VAL A 93 -1.05 17.02 -10.69
N ILE A 94 0.26 17.04 -10.57
CA ILE A 94 1.15 17.12 -11.76
C ILE A 94 1.04 15.85 -12.61
N ARG A 95 0.96 14.66 -11.97
CA ARG A 95 0.77 13.40 -12.69
C ARG A 95 -0.52 13.39 -13.49
N VAL A 96 -1.65 13.80 -12.88
CA VAL A 96 -2.94 13.84 -13.58
C VAL A 96 -2.94 14.85 -14.69
N ILE A 97 -2.40 16.06 -14.47
CA ILE A 97 -2.29 17.09 -15.52
C ILE A 97 -1.47 16.57 -16.70
N TRP A 98 -0.29 16.00 -16.45
CA TRP A 98 0.56 15.44 -17.50
C TRP A 98 -0.14 14.31 -18.25
N MET A 99 -0.72 13.37 -17.54
CA MET A 99 -1.43 12.24 -18.13
C MET A 99 -2.55 12.70 -19.08
N LEU A 100 -3.39 13.63 -18.63
CA LEU A 100 -4.51 14.12 -19.44
C LEU A 100 -4.02 14.94 -20.64
N LEU A 101 -3.08 15.87 -20.43
CA LEU A 101 -2.55 16.71 -21.50
C LEU A 101 -1.79 15.91 -22.55
N ALA A 102 -0.86 15.03 -22.13
CA ALA A 102 -0.08 14.23 -23.07
C ALA A 102 -0.98 13.29 -23.88
N THR A 103 -1.92 12.60 -23.22
CA THR A 103 -2.86 11.72 -23.90
C THR A 103 -3.75 12.50 -24.86
N PHE A 104 -4.28 13.65 -24.47
CA PHE A 104 -5.10 14.50 -25.34
C PHE A 104 -4.33 15.00 -26.56
N ILE A 105 -3.11 15.49 -26.35
CA ILE A 105 -2.25 15.98 -27.45
C ILE A 105 -1.97 14.84 -28.44
N ILE A 106 -1.56 13.67 -27.97
CA ILE A 106 -1.21 12.54 -28.85
C ILE A 106 -2.45 12.03 -29.60
N MET A 107 -3.57 11.84 -28.91
CA MET A 107 -4.76 11.20 -29.48
C MET A 107 -5.62 12.13 -30.33
N LYS A 108 -5.66 13.44 -30.02
CA LYS A 108 -6.55 14.40 -30.70
C LYS A 108 -5.82 15.37 -31.62
N LEU A 109 -4.61 15.79 -31.27
CA LEU A 109 -3.85 16.79 -32.03
C LEU A 109 -2.66 16.16 -32.77
N GLY A 110 -2.20 15.00 -32.35
CA GLY A 110 -1.00 14.34 -32.88
C GLY A 110 -1.31 13.10 -33.74
N SER A 111 -0.47 12.09 -33.59
CA SER A 111 -0.48 10.87 -34.42
C SER A 111 -1.67 9.95 -34.22
N GLY A 112 -2.42 10.09 -33.13
CA GLY A 112 -3.45 9.14 -32.71
C GLY A 112 -2.88 7.77 -32.24
N ASP A 113 -1.56 7.69 -32.02
CA ASP A 113 -0.90 6.46 -31.59
C ASP A 113 -1.27 6.11 -30.13
N TYR A 114 -2.05 5.07 -29.99
CA TYR A 114 -2.50 4.56 -28.68
C TYR A 114 -1.32 4.12 -27.79
N LEU A 115 -0.31 3.47 -28.36
CA LEU A 115 0.83 2.98 -27.58
C LEU A 115 1.66 4.15 -27.04
N ALA A 116 1.88 5.18 -27.84
CA ALA A 116 2.55 6.40 -27.40
C ALA A 116 1.75 7.10 -26.30
N ALA A 117 0.41 7.16 -26.41
CA ALA A 117 -0.45 7.76 -25.40
C ALA A 117 -0.38 7.00 -24.07
N VAL A 118 -0.43 5.67 -24.08
CA VAL A 118 -0.30 4.82 -22.87
C VAL A 118 1.10 4.97 -22.25
N THR A 119 2.15 4.99 -23.08
CA THR A 119 3.53 5.19 -22.60
C THR A 119 3.69 6.52 -21.89
N GLN A 120 3.17 7.61 -22.47
CA GLN A 120 3.21 8.94 -21.85
C GLN A 120 2.32 9.04 -20.60
N SER A 121 1.18 8.36 -20.58
CA SER A 121 0.34 8.24 -19.40
C SER A 121 1.06 7.55 -18.24
N THR A 122 1.87 6.54 -18.52
CA THR A 122 2.71 5.87 -17.54
C THR A 122 3.91 6.73 -17.10
N PHE A 123 4.54 7.44 -18.05
CA PHE A 123 5.62 8.37 -17.77
C PHE A 123 5.18 9.55 -16.88
N ALA A 124 3.89 9.88 -16.85
CA ALA A 124 3.32 10.88 -15.96
C ALA A 124 3.65 10.60 -14.48
N ALA A 125 3.83 9.33 -14.09
CA ALA A 125 4.27 8.99 -12.75
C ALA A 125 5.65 9.56 -12.41
N PHE A 126 6.61 9.47 -13.34
CA PHE A 126 7.94 10.07 -13.19
C PHE A 126 7.85 11.59 -13.05
N VAL A 127 7.09 12.25 -13.92
CA VAL A 127 6.91 13.72 -13.88
C VAL A 127 6.31 14.16 -12.54
N GLY A 128 5.30 13.45 -12.04
CA GLY A 128 4.72 13.68 -10.73
C GLY A 128 5.74 13.50 -9.59
N MET A 129 6.57 12.44 -9.67
CA MET A 129 7.61 12.18 -8.67
C MET A 129 8.69 13.27 -8.66
N VAL A 130 9.08 13.82 -9.82
CA VAL A 130 10.01 14.96 -9.92
C VAL A 130 9.43 16.17 -9.19
N ALA A 131 8.17 16.49 -9.43
CA ALA A 131 7.49 17.60 -8.75
C ALA A 131 7.43 17.38 -7.23
N SER A 132 7.09 16.16 -6.81
CA SER A 132 7.08 15.77 -5.40
C SER A 132 8.46 15.92 -4.75
N PHE A 133 9.50 15.46 -5.43
CA PHE A 133 10.87 15.54 -4.93
C PHE A 133 11.32 17.00 -4.78
N ALA A 134 10.97 17.85 -5.74
CA ALA A 134 11.23 19.30 -5.67
C ALA A 134 10.55 19.95 -4.47
N VAL A 135 9.29 19.60 -4.17
CA VAL A 135 8.57 20.09 -2.99
C VAL A 135 9.26 19.63 -1.70
N LEU A 136 9.71 18.38 -1.63
CA LEU A 136 10.43 17.86 -0.45
C LEU A 136 11.78 18.56 -0.23
N LEU A 137 12.54 18.80 -1.29
CA LEU A 137 13.79 19.56 -1.24
C LEU A 137 13.55 21.01 -0.81
N TYR A 138 12.48 21.65 -1.28
CA TYR A 138 12.10 22.98 -0.82
C TYR A 138 11.85 23.03 0.68
N PHE A 139 11.13 22.05 1.23
CA PHE A 139 10.90 21.98 2.68
C PHE A 139 12.18 21.71 3.47
N LEU A 140 13.04 20.80 2.99
CA LEU A 140 14.35 20.56 3.60
C LEU A 140 15.21 21.84 3.65
N TYR A 141 15.21 22.62 2.55
CA TYR A 141 15.91 23.90 2.49
C TYR A 141 15.29 24.93 3.44
N LYS A 142 13.97 25.10 3.40
CA LYS A 142 13.24 26.07 4.22
C LYS A 142 13.41 25.83 5.73
N GLU A 143 13.51 24.57 6.15
CA GLU A 143 13.70 24.18 7.55
C GLU A 143 15.18 24.15 7.97
N GLY A 144 16.11 24.55 7.07
CA GLY A 144 17.55 24.57 7.35
C GLY A 144 18.17 23.18 7.57
N MET A 145 17.45 22.13 7.15
CA MET A 145 17.87 20.75 7.35
C MET A 145 18.78 20.24 6.23
N LEU A 146 18.73 20.88 5.06
CA LEU A 146 19.49 20.45 3.89
C LEU A 146 21.00 20.47 4.17
N GLN A 147 21.52 21.56 4.77
CA GLN A 147 22.92 21.67 5.16
C GLN A 147 23.29 20.62 6.21
N LYS A 148 22.45 20.43 7.22
CA LYS A 148 22.68 19.43 8.29
C LYS A 148 22.78 18.01 7.75
N VAL A 149 21.98 17.63 6.77
CA VAL A 149 22.02 16.30 6.12
C VAL A 149 23.36 16.08 5.40
N PHE A 150 23.93 17.12 4.74
CA PHE A 150 25.15 16.98 3.97
C PHE A 150 26.43 17.26 4.77
N GLU A 151 26.38 18.09 5.80
CA GLU A 151 27.57 18.51 6.60
C GLU A 151 27.85 17.59 7.78
N THR A 152 26.90 16.73 8.20
CA THR A 152 27.13 15.79 9.31
C THR A 152 28.27 14.84 8.97
N ARG A 153 29.45 15.03 9.59
CA ARG A 153 30.62 14.18 9.39
C ARG A 153 30.45 12.84 10.11
N ASP A 154 30.88 11.77 9.45
CA ASP A 154 30.76 10.36 9.88
C ASP A 154 31.63 10.07 11.14
N LYS A 155 31.18 10.52 12.31
CA LYS A 155 31.69 10.00 13.61
C LYS A 155 30.94 8.73 14.07
N ILE A 156 29.89 8.34 13.32
CA ILE A 156 28.98 7.25 13.66
C ILE A 156 29.22 6.13 12.66
N ASP A 157 29.17 4.86 13.10
CA ASP A 157 29.22 3.69 12.22
C ASP A 157 27.91 3.59 11.38
N SER A 158 27.86 4.43 10.34
CA SER A 158 26.70 4.58 9.45
C SER A 158 26.32 3.26 8.78
N LYS A 159 27.30 2.35 8.54
CA LYS A 159 27.02 1.04 7.92
C LYS A 159 26.25 0.13 8.87
N ARG A 160 26.66 0.06 10.13
CA ARG A 160 25.96 -0.73 11.14
C ARG A 160 24.54 -0.22 11.36
N LEU A 161 24.41 1.11 11.47
CA LEU A 161 23.12 1.76 11.63
C LEU A 161 22.17 1.50 10.45
N LEU A 162 22.69 1.54 9.20
CA LEU A 162 21.95 1.20 7.99
C LEU A 162 21.47 -0.25 8.02
N VAL A 163 22.35 -1.21 8.32
CA VAL A 163 22.00 -2.64 8.36
C VAL A 163 20.95 -2.93 9.42
N ASP A 164 21.09 -2.33 10.61
CA ASP A 164 20.11 -2.52 11.69
C ASP A 164 18.74 -1.93 11.31
N THR A 165 18.73 -0.76 10.66
CA THR A 165 17.46 -0.17 10.18
C THR A 165 16.83 -0.98 9.05
N ILE A 166 17.63 -1.55 8.13
CA ILE A 166 17.11 -2.46 7.10
C ILE A 166 16.48 -3.71 7.75
N LYS A 167 17.14 -4.31 8.75
CA LYS A 167 16.57 -5.44 9.49
C LYS A 167 15.25 -5.10 10.19
N GLU A 168 15.16 -3.89 10.76
CA GLU A 168 13.92 -3.39 11.35
C GLU A 168 12.84 -3.08 10.29
N ALA A 169 13.22 -2.71 9.06
CA ALA A 169 12.29 -2.41 7.98
C ALA A 169 11.67 -3.66 7.33
N ILE A 170 12.37 -4.80 7.30
CA ILE A 170 11.89 -6.04 6.67
C ILE A 170 10.49 -6.44 7.14
N PRO A 171 10.17 -6.46 8.45
CA PRO A 171 8.82 -6.76 8.93
C PRO A 171 7.75 -5.82 8.38
N PHE A 172 8.05 -4.51 8.28
CA PHE A 172 7.13 -3.52 7.72
C PHE A 172 6.90 -3.75 6.22
N ILE A 173 7.97 -4.09 5.48
CA ILE A 173 7.87 -4.40 4.05
C ILE A 173 6.99 -5.63 3.85
N LEU A 174 7.24 -6.72 4.55
CA LEU A 174 6.49 -7.96 4.42
C LEU A 174 5.01 -7.78 4.73
N THR A 175 4.69 -7.14 5.86
CA THR A 175 3.31 -6.94 6.26
C THR A 175 2.61 -5.85 5.46
N GLY A 176 3.32 -4.81 5.03
CA GLY A 176 2.80 -3.74 4.19
C GLY A 176 2.52 -4.18 2.75
N SER A 177 3.23 -5.21 2.25
CA SER A 177 3.02 -5.79 0.91
C SER A 177 1.95 -6.89 0.89
N ALA A 178 1.20 -7.09 1.96
CA ALA A 178 0.24 -8.19 2.09
C ALA A 178 -0.78 -8.22 0.93
N ILE A 179 -1.31 -7.05 0.54
CA ILE A 179 -2.28 -6.92 -0.55
C ILE A 179 -1.65 -7.40 -1.86
N GLN A 180 -0.47 -6.89 -2.20
CA GLN A 180 0.24 -7.21 -3.43
C GLN A 180 0.60 -8.69 -3.50
N LEU A 181 1.06 -9.27 -2.39
CA LEU A 181 1.36 -10.70 -2.33
C LEU A 181 0.12 -11.56 -2.55
N PHE A 182 -1.02 -11.19 -1.96
CA PHE A 182 -2.27 -11.90 -2.16
C PHE A 182 -2.79 -11.74 -3.59
N GLN A 183 -2.66 -10.56 -4.20
CA GLN A 183 -3.02 -10.34 -5.62
C GLN A 183 -2.15 -11.16 -6.58
N ILE A 184 -0.84 -11.26 -6.33
CA ILE A 184 0.08 -12.11 -7.13
C ILE A 184 -0.33 -13.59 -7.02
N LEU A 185 -0.69 -14.06 -5.82
CA LEU A 185 -1.20 -15.42 -5.63
C LEU A 185 -2.48 -15.66 -6.42
N ASP A 186 -3.43 -14.73 -6.36
CA ASP A 186 -4.69 -14.82 -7.09
C ASP A 186 -4.45 -14.84 -8.60
N GLN A 187 -3.57 -13.98 -9.12
CA GLN A 187 -3.23 -13.91 -10.53
C GLN A 187 -2.62 -15.22 -11.06
N ASN A 188 -1.69 -15.80 -10.30
CA ASN A 188 -0.99 -17.03 -10.76
C ASN A 188 -1.82 -18.31 -10.58
N THR A 189 -2.77 -18.31 -9.63
CA THR A 189 -3.50 -19.55 -9.31
C THR A 189 -4.89 -19.59 -9.92
N PHE A 190 -5.61 -18.48 -10.05
CA PHE A 190 -7.01 -18.47 -10.45
C PHE A 190 -7.24 -19.10 -11.83
N ILE A 191 -6.61 -18.55 -12.87
CA ILE A 191 -6.83 -19.01 -14.25
C ILE A 191 -6.41 -20.48 -14.39
N ASN A 192 -5.26 -20.85 -13.85
CA ASN A 192 -4.75 -22.21 -13.93
C ASN A 192 -5.64 -23.22 -13.19
N SER A 193 -6.11 -22.86 -12.00
CA SER A 193 -7.01 -23.74 -11.24
C SER A 193 -8.39 -23.87 -11.90
N MET A 194 -8.93 -22.77 -12.41
CA MET A 194 -10.25 -22.78 -13.08
C MET A 194 -10.24 -23.66 -14.32
N LYS A 195 -9.12 -23.78 -15.08
CA LYS A 195 -8.98 -24.71 -16.19
C LYS A 195 -9.12 -26.19 -15.79
N TRP A 196 -8.85 -26.52 -14.53
CA TRP A 196 -9.01 -27.89 -14.01
C TRP A 196 -10.46 -28.20 -13.63
N PHE A 197 -11.22 -27.17 -13.24
CA PHE A 197 -12.57 -27.34 -12.66
C PHE A 197 -13.69 -26.84 -13.56
N SER A 198 -13.36 -26.23 -14.72
CA SER A 198 -14.35 -25.65 -15.60
C SER A 198 -13.94 -25.71 -17.06
N ASN A 199 -14.91 -25.63 -17.96
CA ASN A 199 -14.71 -25.61 -19.42
C ASN A 199 -14.78 -24.20 -20.02
N TYR A 200 -14.56 -23.15 -19.21
CA TYR A 200 -14.53 -21.78 -19.70
C TYR A 200 -13.36 -21.52 -20.63
N SER A 201 -13.58 -20.67 -21.63
CA SER A 201 -12.49 -20.21 -22.50
C SER A 201 -11.47 -19.39 -21.71
N ASN A 202 -10.26 -19.26 -22.25
CA ASN A 202 -9.22 -18.47 -21.60
C ASN A 202 -9.64 -16.98 -21.50
N GLU A 203 -10.38 -16.49 -22.48
CA GLU A 203 -10.91 -15.13 -22.53
C GLU A 203 -11.95 -14.90 -21.40
N ASP A 204 -12.88 -15.84 -21.21
CA ASP A 204 -13.86 -15.77 -20.12
C ASP A 204 -13.19 -15.77 -18.75
N LEU A 205 -12.14 -16.58 -18.56
CA LEU A 205 -11.39 -16.64 -17.30
C LEU A 205 -10.65 -15.34 -17.01
N ILE A 206 -10.12 -14.65 -18.03
CA ILE A 206 -9.49 -13.33 -17.88
C ILE A 206 -10.53 -12.28 -17.48
N VAL A 207 -11.71 -12.32 -18.09
CA VAL A 207 -12.82 -11.43 -17.74
C VAL A 207 -13.27 -11.68 -16.30
N MET A 208 -13.49 -12.94 -15.92
CA MET A 208 -13.84 -13.30 -14.53
C MET A 208 -12.78 -12.89 -13.53
N PHE A 209 -11.49 -13.01 -13.87
CA PHE A 209 -10.40 -12.52 -13.05
C PHE A 209 -10.50 -11.01 -12.84
N SER A 210 -10.81 -10.25 -13.87
CA SER A 210 -10.97 -8.80 -13.79
C SER A 210 -12.11 -8.38 -12.86
N TYR A 211 -13.20 -9.15 -12.80
CA TYR A 211 -14.36 -8.85 -11.98
C TYR A 211 -14.09 -8.81 -10.48
N PHE A 212 -13.18 -9.64 -9.97
CA PHE A 212 -12.86 -9.62 -8.55
C PHE A 212 -11.52 -8.93 -8.24
N SER A 213 -10.59 -8.85 -9.18
CA SER A 213 -9.25 -8.30 -8.96
C SER A 213 -9.14 -6.84 -9.42
N ALA A 214 -9.40 -6.55 -10.70
CA ALA A 214 -9.13 -5.23 -11.27
C ALA A 214 -10.27 -4.22 -11.03
N ASN A 215 -11.52 -4.65 -11.28
CA ASN A 215 -12.65 -3.73 -11.28
C ASN A 215 -13.00 -3.19 -9.90
N PRO A 216 -13.06 -3.99 -8.81
CA PRO A 216 -13.34 -3.46 -7.48
C PRO A 216 -12.20 -2.63 -6.92
N ASN A 217 -10.95 -2.87 -7.38
CA ASN A 217 -9.73 -2.36 -6.76
C ASN A 217 -9.70 -0.84 -6.64
N LYS A 218 -10.19 -0.10 -7.64
CA LYS A 218 -10.22 1.37 -7.60
C LYS A 218 -11.07 1.91 -6.45
N ILE A 219 -12.20 1.29 -6.20
CA ILE A 219 -13.14 1.72 -5.15
C ILE A 219 -12.69 1.21 -3.79
N THR A 220 -12.28 -0.05 -3.70
CA THR A 220 -11.79 -0.63 -2.45
C THR A 220 -10.51 0.06 -1.97
N MET A 221 -9.62 0.50 -2.86
CA MET A 221 -8.45 1.30 -2.49
C MET A 221 -8.80 2.64 -1.85
N ILE A 222 -9.86 3.31 -2.31
CA ILE A 222 -10.34 4.55 -1.67
C ILE A 222 -10.80 4.25 -0.24
N LEU A 223 -11.58 3.20 -0.04
CA LEU A 223 -12.02 2.79 1.29
C LEU A 223 -10.85 2.42 2.21
N ILE A 224 -9.91 1.63 1.71
CA ILE A 224 -8.74 1.18 2.46
C ILE A 224 -7.79 2.34 2.82
N SER A 225 -7.71 3.38 1.98
CA SER A 225 -6.82 4.54 2.19
C SER A 225 -7.03 5.22 3.54
N VAL A 226 -8.25 5.18 4.06
CA VAL A 226 -8.56 5.68 5.41
C VAL A 226 -7.86 4.84 6.49
N GLY A 227 -7.89 3.51 6.37
CA GLY A 227 -7.16 2.62 7.27
C GLY A 227 -5.65 2.87 7.22
N VAL A 228 -5.09 3.02 6.01
CA VAL A 228 -3.67 3.35 5.82
C VAL A 228 -3.33 4.69 6.46
N SER A 229 -4.18 5.71 6.31
CA SER A 229 -3.97 7.04 6.89
C SER A 229 -4.00 6.99 8.42
N ILE A 230 -4.97 6.32 9.02
CA ILE A 230 -5.07 6.14 10.47
C ILE A 230 -3.85 5.38 11.00
N GLY A 231 -3.44 4.30 10.33
CA GLY A 231 -2.27 3.52 10.70
C GLY A 231 -0.98 4.34 10.63
N SER A 232 -0.77 5.15 9.59
CA SER A 232 0.43 5.95 9.40
C SER A 232 0.55 7.10 10.40
N VAL A 233 -0.55 7.75 10.76
CA VAL A 233 -0.58 8.82 11.79
C VAL A 233 -0.50 8.23 13.20
N GLY A 234 -1.17 7.11 13.43
CA GLY A 234 -1.19 6.45 14.74
C GLY A 234 0.15 5.82 15.14
N LEU A 235 0.96 5.38 14.16
CA LEU A 235 2.21 4.67 14.41
C LEU A 235 3.21 5.48 15.27
N PRO A 236 3.60 6.72 14.92
CA PRO A 236 4.56 7.47 15.72
C PRO A 236 4.01 7.84 17.10
N LEU A 237 2.71 8.20 17.20
CA LEU A 237 2.05 8.54 18.47
C LEU A 237 1.98 7.32 19.41
N LEU A 238 1.67 6.16 18.87
CA LEU A 238 1.63 4.92 19.65
C LEU A 238 3.03 4.52 20.12
N THR A 239 4.04 4.65 19.25
CA THR A 239 5.44 4.39 19.61
C THR A 239 5.89 5.28 20.75
N GLU A 240 5.59 6.58 20.69
CA GLU A 240 5.95 7.56 21.73
C GLU A 240 5.33 7.19 23.09
N ASN A 241 4.00 6.97 23.11
CA ASN A 241 3.30 6.61 24.35
C ASN A 241 3.79 5.27 24.93
N TYR A 242 4.06 4.30 24.06
CA TYR A 242 4.55 2.99 24.48
C TYR A 242 5.96 3.06 25.08
N VAL A 243 6.88 3.83 24.48
CA VAL A 243 8.25 4.04 24.98
C VAL A 243 8.24 4.79 26.31
N LYS A 244 7.34 5.77 26.49
CA LYS A 244 7.14 6.49 27.77
C LYS A 244 6.50 5.64 28.87
N GLY A 245 6.03 4.44 28.57
CA GLY A 245 5.32 3.55 29.50
C GLY A 245 3.88 3.98 29.79
N ASP A 246 3.33 4.98 29.08
CA ASP A 246 1.94 5.39 29.23
C ASP A 246 0.98 4.45 28.49
N LEU A 247 0.77 3.27 29.09
CA LEU A 247 -0.13 2.26 28.55
C LEU A 247 -1.58 2.72 28.50
N LYS A 248 -1.98 3.71 29.34
CA LYS A 248 -3.35 4.25 29.29
C LYS A 248 -3.56 5.11 28.05
N ALA A 249 -2.61 5.99 27.72
CA ALA A 249 -2.65 6.78 26.48
C ALA A 249 -2.54 5.86 25.24
N ALA A 250 -1.66 4.87 25.26
CA ALA A 250 -1.55 3.86 24.21
C ALA A 250 -2.88 3.11 24.00
N SER A 251 -3.52 2.68 25.08
CA SER A 251 -4.83 1.99 25.05
C SER A 251 -5.94 2.85 24.44
N ARG A 252 -6.01 4.15 24.83
CA ARG A 252 -6.99 5.09 24.26
C ARG A 252 -6.75 5.30 22.77
N LEU A 253 -5.49 5.51 22.35
CA LEU A 253 -5.14 5.70 20.96
C LEU A 253 -5.55 4.51 20.09
N VAL A 254 -5.31 3.28 20.56
CA VAL A 254 -5.74 2.05 19.86
C VAL A 254 -7.28 2.02 19.72
N GLN A 255 -8.00 2.29 20.81
CA GLN A 255 -9.47 2.29 20.79
C GLN A 255 -10.03 3.36 19.86
N ASP A 256 -9.49 4.57 19.91
CA ASP A 256 -9.97 5.69 19.09
C ASP A 256 -9.66 5.47 17.61
N SER A 257 -8.49 4.92 17.28
CA SER A 257 -8.12 4.59 15.90
C SER A 257 -9.04 3.53 15.29
N ILE A 258 -9.34 2.46 16.03
CA ILE A 258 -10.27 1.41 15.57
C ILE A 258 -11.70 1.97 15.47
N THR A 259 -12.12 2.80 16.42
CA THR A 259 -13.42 3.43 16.39
C THR A 259 -13.57 4.37 15.20
N MET A 260 -12.56 5.22 14.93
CA MET A 260 -12.54 6.13 13.78
C MET A 260 -12.57 5.35 12.45
N LEU A 261 -11.81 4.24 12.36
CA LEU A 261 -11.85 3.39 11.20
C LEU A 261 -13.27 2.91 10.89
N PHE A 262 -13.93 2.30 11.87
CA PHE A 262 -15.28 1.76 11.66
C PHE A 262 -16.34 2.83 11.50
N LEU A 263 -16.21 3.98 12.18
CA LEU A 263 -17.11 5.13 12.02
C LEU A 263 -17.16 5.65 10.57
N PHE A 264 -16.03 5.59 9.87
CA PHE A 264 -15.96 5.95 8.46
C PHE A 264 -16.25 4.76 7.55
N LEU A 265 -15.58 3.64 7.78
CA LEU A 265 -15.51 2.54 6.81
C LEU A 265 -16.83 1.78 6.70
N LEU A 266 -17.57 1.58 7.81
CA LEU A 266 -18.85 0.88 7.77
C LEU A 266 -19.92 1.65 6.99
N PRO A 267 -20.21 2.93 7.29
CA PRO A 267 -21.17 3.69 6.48
C PRO A 267 -20.74 3.84 5.02
N ALA A 268 -19.42 4.07 4.77
CA ALA A 268 -18.90 4.18 3.42
C ALA A 268 -19.08 2.87 2.62
N THR A 269 -18.78 1.72 3.25
CA THR A 269 -18.97 0.40 2.64
C THR A 269 -20.44 0.14 2.32
N VAL A 270 -21.34 0.41 3.26
CA VAL A 270 -22.80 0.29 3.03
C VAL A 270 -23.24 1.23 1.92
N GLY A 271 -22.82 2.49 1.94
CA GLY A 271 -23.13 3.45 0.89
C GLY A 271 -22.67 3.00 -0.50
N VAL A 272 -21.43 2.50 -0.60
CA VAL A 272 -20.91 1.96 -1.88
C VAL A 272 -21.69 0.74 -2.33
N VAL A 273 -22.12 -0.14 -1.43
CA VAL A 273 -22.95 -1.30 -1.79
C VAL A 273 -24.33 -0.85 -2.31
N MET A 274 -24.95 0.15 -1.66
CA MET A 274 -26.27 0.66 -2.07
C MET A 274 -26.25 1.33 -3.46
N VAL A 275 -25.17 2.04 -3.78
CA VAL A 275 -25.01 2.67 -5.10
C VAL A 275 -24.08 1.85 -6.02
N GLY A 276 -23.90 0.56 -5.73
CA GLY A 276 -22.90 -0.29 -6.37
C GLY A 276 -23.11 -0.45 -7.88
N GLU A 277 -24.35 -0.71 -8.32
CA GLU A 277 -24.64 -0.91 -9.73
C GLU A 277 -24.41 0.37 -10.57
N PRO A 278 -24.96 1.55 -10.24
CA PRO A 278 -24.64 2.77 -10.98
C PRO A 278 -23.15 3.13 -10.91
N LEU A 279 -22.49 2.91 -9.76
CA LEU A 279 -21.07 3.18 -9.60
C LEU A 279 -20.23 2.26 -10.50
N TYR A 280 -20.51 0.96 -10.52
CA TYR A 280 -19.84 0.01 -11.39
C TYR A 280 -20.06 0.36 -12.86
N THR A 281 -21.30 0.72 -13.23
CA THR A 281 -21.70 1.04 -14.60
C THR A 281 -20.93 2.25 -15.16
N VAL A 282 -20.69 3.26 -14.35
CA VAL A 282 -19.91 4.46 -14.74
C VAL A 282 -18.48 4.09 -15.13
N PHE A 283 -17.86 3.12 -14.44
CA PHE A 283 -16.46 2.78 -14.69
C PHE A 283 -16.27 1.66 -15.73
N TYR A 284 -17.19 0.69 -15.79
CA TYR A 284 -16.97 -0.57 -16.50
C TYR A 284 -18.14 -0.99 -17.41
N GLY A 285 -19.19 -0.20 -17.44
CA GLY A 285 -20.43 -0.60 -18.12
C GLY A 285 -21.35 -1.45 -17.22
N LYS A 286 -22.52 -1.81 -17.76
CA LYS A 286 -23.54 -2.54 -16.99
C LYS A 286 -23.01 -3.90 -16.52
N PRO A 287 -22.97 -4.17 -15.19
CA PRO A 287 -22.52 -5.45 -14.67
C PRO A 287 -23.53 -6.56 -14.93
N ASP A 288 -23.03 -7.76 -15.12
CA ASP A 288 -23.82 -8.97 -14.94
C ASP A 288 -23.95 -9.32 -13.43
N SER A 289 -24.75 -10.33 -13.11
CA SER A 289 -24.99 -10.75 -11.73
C SER A 289 -23.71 -11.24 -11.03
N LEU A 290 -22.78 -11.87 -11.75
CA LEU A 290 -21.51 -12.35 -11.22
C LEU A 290 -20.58 -11.18 -10.89
N ALA A 291 -20.41 -10.24 -11.84
CA ALA A 291 -19.58 -9.06 -11.65
C ALA A 291 -20.06 -8.21 -10.46
N MET A 292 -21.40 -8.02 -10.35
CA MET A 292 -21.98 -7.26 -9.25
C MET A 292 -21.79 -7.97 -7.90
N GLY A 293 -22.01 -9.28 -7.83
CA GLY A 293 -21.80 -10.07 -6.62
C GLY A 293 -20.35 -10.04 -6.14
N LEU A 294 -19.38 -10.19 -7.05
CA LEU A 294 -17.95 -10.11 -6.75
C LEU A 294 -17.55 -8.71 -6.30
N PHE A 295 -18.10 -7.67 -6.93
CA PHE A 295 -17.89 -6.28 -6.54
C PHE A 295 -18.36 -6.02 -5.11
N VAL A 296 -19.59 -6.40 -4.77
CA VAL A 296 -20.14 -6.25 -3.42
C VAL A 296 -19.29 -7.00 -2.40
N PHE A 297 -18.89 -8.24 -2.72
CA PHE A 297 -18.03 -9.02 -1.82
C PHE A 297 -16.68 -8.34 -1.57
N ALA A 298 -16.04 -7.84 -2.62
CA ALA A 298 -14.75 -7.13 -2.51
C ALA A 298 -14.88 -5.82 -1.69
N VAL A 299 -15.98 -5.09 -1.86
CA VAL A 299 -16.28 -3.88 -1.08
C VAL A 299 -16.47 -4.22 0.40
N LEU A 300 -17.22 -5.27 0.73
CA LEU A 300 -17.35 -5.73 2.12
C LEU A 300 -16.01 -6.21 2.70
N GLN A 301 -15.20 -6.92 1.91
CA GLN A 301 -13.87 -7.39 2.29
C GLN A 301 -12.90 -6.24 2.60
N SER A 302 -13.08 -5.07 1.97
CA SER A 302 -12.24 -3.88 2.22
C SER A 302 -12.27 -3.43 3.69
N THR A 303 -13.36 -3.73 4.42
CA THR A 303 -13.47 -3.47 5.88
C THR A 303 -12.46 -4.30 6.67
N ILE A 304 -12.30 -5.57 6.33
CA ILE A 304 -11.33 -6.47 6.97
C ILE A 304 -9.91 -6.05 6.64
N LEU A 305 -9.68 -5.65 5.40
CA LEU A 305 -8.38 -5.18 4.94
C LEU A 305 -8.01 -3.81 5.56
N GLY A 306 -8.97 -2.88 5.68
CA GLY A 306 -8.77 -1.61 6.38
C GLY A 306 -8.38 -1.82 7.85
N LEU A 307 -9.01 -2.78 8.53
CA LEU A 307 -8.63 -3.15 9.89
C LEU A 307 -7.19 -3.70 9.97
N TYR A 308 -6.79 -4.54 9.01
CA TYR A 308 -5.41 -5.02 8.91
C TYR A 308 -4.41 -3.88 8.75
N MET A 309 -4.73 -2.87 7.93
CA MET A 309 -3.89 -1.69 7.69
C MET A 309 -3.73 -0.79 8.94
N VAL A 310 -4.59 -0.93 9.92
CA VAL A 310 -4.48 -0.25 11.23
C VAL A 310 -3.74 -1.12 12.25
N LEU A 311 -4.13 -2.40 12.38
CA LEU A 311 -3.59 -3.27 13.43
C LEU A 311 -2.12 -3.65 13.21
N SER A 312 -1.72 -3.89 11.95
CA SER A 312 -0.35 -4.30 11.63
C SER A 312 0.68 -3.21 12.01
N PRO A 313 0.56 -1.95 11.58
CA PRO A 313 1.45 -0.88 12.04
C PRO A 313 1.40 -0.65 13.56
N MET A 314 0.23 -0.76 14.20
CA MET A 314 0.11 -0.59 15.65
C MET A 314 0.89 -1.65 16.43
N LEU A 315 0.83 -2.91 16.01
CA LEU A 315 1.61 -3.97 16.64
C LEU A 315 3.11 -3.74 16.47
N GLN A 316 3.51 -3.23 15.30
CA GLN A 316 4.90 -2.87 15.00
C GLN A 316 5.37 -1.63 15.78
N ALA A 317 4.50 -0.63 16.00
CA ALA A 317 4.77 0.53 16.84
C ALA A 317 5.11 0.17 18.29
N MET A 318 4.63 -0.98 18.75
CA MET A 318 4.95 -1.55 20.07
C MET A 318 6.17 -2.50 20.05
N PHE A 319 7.02 -2.42 19.01
CA PHE A 319 8.21 -3.26 18.82
C PHE A 319 7.95 -4.77 18.75
N ARG A 320 6.73 -5.17 18.38
CA ARG A 320 6.34 -6.57 18.21
C ARG A 320 6.37 -7.01 16.74
N ASN A 321 7.39 -6.56 16.00
CA ASN A 321 7.55 -6.79 14.57
C ASN A 321 7.53 -8.28 14.20
N ARG A 322 8.23 -9.13 14.98
CA ARG A 322 8.26 -10.58 14.75
C ARG A 322 6.87 -11.21 14.83
N LYS A 323 6.04 -10.76 15.76
CA LYS A 323 4.67 -11.26 15.89
C LYS A 323 3.78 -10.79 14.74
N ALA A 324 3.91 -9.54 14.31
CA ALA A 324 3.17 -9.04 13.15
C ALA A 324 3.45 -9.87 11.89
N VAL A 325 4.73 -10.18 11.64
CA VAL A 325 5.13 -11.05 10.51
C VAL A 325 4.62 -12.48 10.71
N LEU A 326 4.74 -13.05 11.91
CA LEU A 326 4.28 -14.41 12.18
C LEU A 326 2.77 -14.57 11.96
N TYR A 327 1.98 -13.61 12.43
CA TYR A 327 0.53 -13.62 12.23
C TYR A 327 0.14 -13.43 10.77
N PHE A 328 0.88 -12.60 10.04
CA PHE A 328 0.72 -12.48 8.59
C PHE A 328 1.05 -13.78 7.86
N ILE A 329 2.12 -14.47 8.25
CA ILE A 329 2.50 -15.78 7.68
C ILE A 329 1.38 -16.81 7.93
N TYR A 330 0.79 -16.86 9.12
CA TYR A 330 -0.35 -17.77 9.40
C TYR A 330 -1.55 -17.48 8.47
N GLY A 331 -1.87 -16.20 8.26
CA GLY A 331 -2.90 -15.81 7.30
C GLY A 331 -2.56 -16.20 5.87
N SER A 332 -1.31 -16.01 5.47
CA SER A 332 -0.82 -16.35 4.12
C SER A 332 -0.84 -17.87 3.88
N ILE A 333 -0.44 -18.66 4.86
CA ILE A 333 -0.53 -20.14 4.79
C ILE A 333 -1.99 -20.58 4.67
N ALA A 334 -2.89 -20.00 5.47
CA ALA A 334 -4.30 -20.32 5.38
C ALA A 334 -4.88 -19.97 4.00
N LYS A 335 -4.53 -18.80 3.44
CA LYS A 335 -4.91 -18.43 2.08
C LYS A 335 -4.38 -19.42 1.06
N LEU A 336 -3.10 -19.77 1.10
CA LEU A 336 -2.47 -20.72 0.17
C LEU A 336 -3.15 -22.10 0.20
N VAL A 337 -3.41 -22.61 1.38
CA VAL A 337 -4.05 -23.94 1.55
C VAL A 337 -5.50 -23.92 1.06
N LEU A 338 -6.22 -22.84 1.33
CA LEU A 338 -7.63 -22.70 0.97
C LEU A 338 -7.86 -22.24 -0.48
N GLN A 339 -6.86 -21.68 -1.16
CA GLN A 339 -7.01 -21.06 -2.47
C GLN A 339 -7.61 -22.01 -3.50
N ILE A 340 -7.01 -23.18 -3.70
CA ILE A 340 -7.48 -24.15 -4.69
C ILE A 340 -8.83 -24.77 -4.27
N PRO A 341 -9.04 -25.24 -3.02
CA PRO A 341 -10.32 -25.74 -2.59
C PRO A 341 -11.48 -24.74 -2.73
N THR A 342 -11.24 -23.47 -2.39
CA THR A 342 -12.30 -22.45 -2.52
C THR A 342 -12.59 -22.10 -3.97
N ILE A 343 -11.60 -22.11 -4.88
CA ILE A 343 -11.82 -21.95 -6.32
C ILE A 343 -12.62 -23.14 -6.86
N ALA A 344 -12.33 -24.36 -6.45
CA ALA A 344 -13.06 -25.56 -6.87
C ALA A 344 -14.54 -25.53 -6.44
N LEU A 345 -14.83 -25.04 -5.24
CA LEU A 345 -16.19 -25.01 -4.69
C LEU A 345 -17.00 -23.77 -5.07
N PHE A 346 -16.35 -22.60 -5.15
CA PHE A 346 -17.01 -21.31 -5.28
C PHE A 346 -16.59 -20.54 -6.55
N HIS A 347 -15.77 -21.16 -7.43
CA HIS A 347 -15.32 -20.57 -8.69
C HIS A 347 -14.70 -19.16 -8.49
N SER A 348 -15.24 -18.15 -9.13
CA SER A 348 -14.74 -16.76 -9.08
C SER A 348 -14.81 -16.11 -7.69
N TYR A 349 -15.65 -16.61 -6.77
CA TYR A 349 -15.66 -16.17 -5.37
C TYR A 349 -14.53 -16.78 -4.52
N GLY A 350 -13.93 -17.88 -4.98
CA GLY A 350 -12.88 -18.61 -4.25
C GLY A 350 -11.71 -17.75 -3.78
N PRO A 351 -11.09 -16.94 -4.64
CA PRO A 351 -9.99 -16.06 -4.26
C PRO A 351 -10.37 -15.02 -3.19
N LEU A 352 -11.58 -14.47 -3.25
CA LEU A 352 -12.06 -13.52 -2.25
C LEU A 352 -12.31 -14.20 -0.89
N ILE A 353 -12.86 -15.42 -0.89
CA ILE A 353 -13.10 -16.21 0.34
C ILE A 353 -11.77 -16.57 1.00
N SER A 354 -10.81 -17.10 0.24
CA SER A 354 -9.48 -17.46 0.76
C SER A 354 -8.73 -16.23 1.29
N THR A 355 -8.82 -15.08 0.61
CA THR A 355 -8.26 -13.80 1.05
C THR A 355 -8.92 -13.32 2.34
N THR A 356 -10.25 -13.44 2.44
CA THR A 356 -10.99 -13.07 3.66
C THR A 356 -10.48 -13.85 4.87
N ILE A 357 -10.38 -15.16 4.76
CA ILE A 357 -9.88 -16.03 5.83
C ILE A 357 -8.41 -15.68 6.12
N GLY A 358 -7.59 -15.51 5.09
CA GLY A 358 -6.19 -15.12 5.19
C GLY A 358 -5.95 -13.78 5.89
N LEU A 359 -6.93 -12.85 5.88
CA LEU A 359 -6.87 -11.57 6.58
C LEU A 359 -7.53 -11.61 7.97
N VAL A 360 -8.58 -12.40 8.16
CA VAL A 360 -9.26 -12.52 9.46
C VAL A 360 -8.32 -13.12 10.51
N ILE A 361 -7.54 -14.15 10.16
CA ILE A 361 -6.61 -14.81 11.08
C ILE A 361 -5.60 -13.81 11.67
N PRO A 362 -4.79 -13.06 10.87
CA PRO A 362 -3.85 -12.09 11.41
C PRO A 362 -4.57 -10.97 12.18
N ASN A 363 -5.73 -10.49 11.72
CA ASN A 363 -6.47 -9.45 12.40
C ASN A 363 -6.88 -9.89 13.82
N VAL A 364 -7.41 -11.08 13.98
CA VAL A 364 -7.80 -11.62 15.29
C VAL A 364 -6.59 -11.78 16.20
N LEU A 365 -5.48 -12.33 15.69
CA LEU A 365 -4.27 -12.55 16.46
C LEU A 365 -3.60 -11.23 16.86
N MET A 366 -3.45 -10.29 15.93
CA MET A 366 -2.90 -8.95 16.20
C MET A 366 -3.75 -8.20 17.21
N TYR A 367 -5.08 -8.19 17.04
CA TYR A 367 -5.99 -7.55 17.96
C TYR A 367 -5.89 -8.12 19.38
N ARG A 368 -5.83 -9.46 19.52
CA ARG A 368 -5.64 -10.12 20.81
C ARG A 368 -4.34 -9.70 21.49
N ASP A 369 -3.24 -9.67 20.74
CA ASP A 369 -1.92 -9.32 21.27
C ASP A 369 -1.86 -7.83 21.67
N ILE A 370 -2.42 -6.93 20.87
CA ILE A 370 -2.54 -5.49 21.17
C ILE A 370 -3.34 -5.30 22.48
N CYS A 371 -4.49 -5.97 22.60
CA CYS A 371 -5.31 -5.91 23.83
C CYS A 371 -4.58 -6.44 25.08
N GLN A 372 -3.78 -7.48 24.94
CA GLN A 372 -2.98 -8.01 26.05
C GLN A 372 -1.91 -7.04 26.52
N VAL A 373 -1.26 -6.33 25.59
CA VAL A 373 -0.18 -5.40 25.90
C VAL A 373 -0.69 -4.09 26.46
N THR A 374 -1.75 -3.54 25.87
CA THR A 374 -2.27 -2.22 26.23
C THR A 374 -3.38 -2.24 27.28
N GLY A 375 -3.86 -3.42 27.67
CA GLY A 375 -4.98 -3.57 28.61
C GLY A 375 -6.33 -3.08 28.07
N VAL A 376 -6.48 -2.97 26.75
CA VAL A 376 -7.74 -2.58 26.11
C VAL A 376 -8.87 -3.54 26.45
N LYS A 377 -9.98 -3.03 26.97
CA LYS A 377 -11.17 -3.85 27.25
C LYS A 377 -11.90 -4.17 25.94
N ARG A 378 -11.84 -5.41 25.48
CA ARG A 378 -12.46 -5.90 24.23
C ARG A 378 -13.94 -5.51 24.10
N LYS A 379 -14.69 -5.55 25.22
CA LYS A 379 -16.12 -5.19 25.24
C LYS A 379 -16.40 -3.73 24.86
N VAL A 380 -15.47 -2.82 25.11
CA VAL A 380 -15.66 -1.39 24.81
C VAL A 380 -15.63 -1.15 23.31
N ILE A 381 -14.67 -1.71 22.60
CA ILE A 381 -14.57 -1.57 21.14
C ILE A 381 -15.75 -2.24 20.46
N LEU A 382 -16.08 -3.49 20.87
CA LEU A 382 -17.21 -4.22 20.30
C LEU A 382 -18.53 -3.46 20.47
N LYS A 383 -18.77 -2.89 21.68
CA LYS A 383 -19.97 -2.09 21.95
C LYS A 383 -20.03 -0.82 21.10
N ARG A 384 -18.89 -0.09 20.94
CA ARG A 384 -18.81 1.09 20.09
C ARG A 384 -19.02 0.76 18.62
N THR A 385 -18.43 -0.34 18.13
CA THR A 385 -18.59 -0.79 16.74
C THR A 385 -20.04 -1.18 16.44
N ILE A 386 -20.69 -1.92 17.34
CA ILE A 386 -22.11 -2.28 17.18
C ILE A 386 -22.99 -1.03 17.18
N LEU A 387 -22.72 -0.06 18.05
CA LEU A 387 -23.49 1.20 18.09
C LEU A 387 -23.35 2.04 16.80
N ILE A 388 -22.25 1.90 16.08
CA ILE A 388 -22.00 2.55 14.79
C ILE A 388 -22.69 1.79 13.64
N SER A 389 -22.92 0.48 13.81
CA SER A 389 -23.54 -0.38 12.78
C SER A 389 -25.07 -0.33 12.82
N LEU A 390 -25.65 0.17 13.90
CA LEU A 390 -27.09 0.40 14.07
C LEU A 390 -27.49 1.80 13.55
#